data_c41fe8db558b14d8be0bb6c27f1ba470
#
_entry.id   c41fe8db558b14d8be0bb6c27f1ba470
#
_cell.length_a   1.000
_cell.length_b   1.000
_cell.length_c   1.000
_cell.angle_alpha   90.00
_cell.angle_beta   90.00
_cell.angle_gamma   90.00
#
_symmetry.space_group_name_H-M   'P 1'
#
loop_
_entity.id
_entity.type
_entity.pdbx_description
1 polymer ?
#
loop_
_entity_poly.entity_id
_entity_poly.type
_entity_poly.pdbx_seq_one_letter_code
_entity_poly.pdbx_strand_id
1 'polypeptide(L)'
;ERVWIVDPLDGTREFGEPGRSDWAVHVALTESGVPTAGAVALPAIETTLSTDPAPQLPPPHGGRPKMVVSRSRAPAAAMIVAEALGAELLALGSAGAKAMAVVLGHADIYAHSGGQYEWDNCAPAAVALAAGLHASRCDGSPLDYNYEDPWLPDLLICRQEFKDEAVAALRRAIDG
;
A
#
# COMPACT_ATOMS: atom_id res chain seq x y z
N GLU A 1 -17.14 6.08 -16.86
CA GLU A 1 -17.62 6.66 -15.61
C GLU A 1 -16.44 7.19 -14.81
N ARG A 2 -16.59 8.36 -14.14
CA ARG A 2 -15.58 8.99 -13.28
C ARG A 2 -16.10 8.99 -11.86
N VAL A 3 -15.32 8.43 -10.92
CA VAL A 3 -15.72 8.32 -9.52
C VAL A 3 -14.58 8.75 -8.59
N TRP A 4 -14.91 9.56 -7.58
CA TRP A 4 -14.01 9.89 -6.50
C TRP A 4 -14.11 8.84 -5.40
N ILE A 5 -12.97 8.28 -5.00
CA ILE A 5 -12.83 7.36 -3.87
C ILE A 5 -12.02 8.08 -2.80
N VAL A 6 -12.63 8.29 -1.63
CA VAL A 6 -12.07 9.14 -0.56
C VAL A 6 -12.09 8.39 0.77
N ASP A 7 -10.95 8.36 1.46
CA ASP A 7 -10.87 8.07 2.89
C ASP A 7 -10.52 9.36 3.64
N PRO A 8 -11.46 9.96 4.38
CA PRO A 8 -11.20 11.19 5.12
C PRO A 8 -10.28 11.02 6.30
N LEU A 9 -10.10 9.80 6.82
CA LEU A 9 -9.20 9.49 7.93
C LEU A 9 -8.88 8.00 8.01
N ASP A 10 -7.87 7.56 7.27
CA ASP A 10 -7.26 6.24 7.40
C ASP A 10 -6.36 6.19 8.65
N GLY A 11 -6.53 5.14 9.46
CA GLY A 11 -5.81 5.01 10.72
C GLY A 11 -6.47 5.79 11.86
N THR A 12 -7.80 5.71 12.01
CA THR A 12 -8.56 6.39 13.09
C THR A 12 -8.06 6.05 14.48
N ARG A 13 -7.55 4.84 14.70
CA ARG A 13 -6.93 4.44 15.96
C ARG A 13 -5.63 5.21 16.21
N GLU A 14 -4.77 5.28 15.21
CA GLU A 14 -3.50 5.99 15.25
C GLU A 14 -3.70 7.49 15.46
N PHE A 15 -4.68 8.08 14.79
CA PHE A 15 -5.06 9.48 14.98
C PHE A 15 -5.49 9.77 16.43
N GLY A 16 -6.18 8.83 17.07
CA GLY A 16 -6.63 8.96 18.47
C GLY A 16 -5.53 8.70 19.52
N GLU A 17 -4.37 8.18 19.13
CA GLU A 17 -3.26 7.88 20.04
C GLU A 17 -2.24 9.03 20.07
N PRO A 18 -2.02 9.69 21.23
CA PRO A 18 -1.04 10.78 21.32
C PRO A 18 0.36 10.37 20.87
N GLY A 19 0.99 11.22 20.05
CA GLY A 19 2.37 11.03 19.58
C GLY A 19 2.52 10.11 18.36
N ARG A 20 1.42 9.58 17.82
CA ARG A 20 1.47 8.81 16.58
C ARG A 20 1.34 9.72 15.35
N SER A 21 2.03 9.29 14.29
CA SER A 21 2.08 10.02 13.01
C SER A 21 1.65 9.15 11.81
N ASP A 22 1.34 7.87 12.02
CA ASP A 22 1.04 6.89 10.99
C ASP A 22 -0.47 6.80 10.70
N TRP A 23 -1.05 7.92 10.30
CA TRP A 23 -2.42 8.06 9.81
C TRP A 23 -2.43 8.97 8.56
N ALA A 24 -3.46 8.84 7.73
CA ALA A 24 -3.48 9.46 6.41
C ALA A 24 -4.88 9.95 6.01
N VAL A 25 -4.92 10.77 4.94
CA VAL A 25 -6.13 11.15 4.20
C VAL A 25 -5.92 10.76 2.75
N HIS A 26 -6.89 10.10 2.14
CA HIS A 26 -6.81 9.60 0.78
C HIS A 26 -7.85 10.26 -0.12
N VAL A 27 -7.43 10.66 -1.32
CA VAL A 27 -8.32 11.09 -2.40
C VAL A 27 -7.84 10.47 -3.71
N ALA A 28 -8.71 9.75 -4.40
CA ALA A 28 -8.42 9.20 -5.72
C ALA A 28 -9.56 9.48 -6.69
N LEU A 29 -9.23 9.62 -7.96
CA LEU A 29 -10.16 9.63 -9.08
C LEU A 29 -9.96 8.38 -9.91
N THR A 30 -11.04 7.62 -10.13
CA THR A 30 -11.04 6.50 -11.07
C THR A 30 -11.81 6.84 -12.34
N GLU A 31 -11.33 6.34 -13.46
CA GLU A 31 -12.05 6.36 -14.75
C GLU A 31 -12.22 4.92 -15.22
N SER A 32 -13.48 4.48 -15.32
CA SER A 32 -13.83 3.10 -15.67
C SER A 32 -13.08 2.04 -14.83
N GLY A 33 -13.02 2.26 -13.52
CA GLY A 33 -12.38 1.36 -12.56
C GLY A 33 -10.86 1.56 -12.39
N VAL A 34 -10.22 2.31 -13.27
CA VAL A 34 -8.76 2.52 -13.21
C VAL A 34 -8.44 3.84 -12.51
N PRO A 35 -7.55 3.87 -11.51
CA PRO A 35 -7.11 5.11 -10.87
C PRO A 35 -6.33 5.97 -11.85
N THR A 36 -6.79 7.20 -12.11
CA THR A 36 -6.14 8.17 -13.02
C THR A 36 -5.47 9.32 -12.29
N ALA A 37 -5.91 9.62 -11.06
CA ALA A 37 -5.27 10.58 -10.18
C ALA A 37 -5.42 10.12 -8.73
N GLY A 38 -4.46 10.48 -7.89
CA GLY A 38 -4.53 10.18 -6.47
C GLY A 38 -3.59 11.04 -5.65
N ALA A 39 -3.96 11.25 -4.39
CA ALA A 39 -3.13 11.91 -3.39
C ALA A 39 -3.32 11.23 -2.03
N VAL A 40 -2.23 11.10 -1.31
CA VAL A 40 -2.19 10.64 0.08
C VAL A 40 -1.50 11.69 0.91
N ALA A 41 -2.23 12.30 1.82
CA ALA A 41 -1.67 13.21 2.81
C ALA A 41 -1.32 12.43 4.08
N LEU A 42 -0.17 12.77 4.67
CA LEU A 42 0.33 12.34 5.97
C LEU A 42 0.43 13.58 6.86
N PRO A 43 -0.69 14.07 7.42
CA PRO A 43 -0.72 15.40 8.04
C PRO A 43 0.19 15.53 9.25
N ALA A 44 0.38 14.46 10.02
CA ALA A 44 1.24 14.48 11.20
C ALA A 44 2.74 14.71 10.89
N ILE A 45 3.15 14.52 9.65
CA ILE A 45 4.51 14.81 9.16
C ILE A 45 4.51 15.85 8.04
N GLU A 46 3.41 16.58 7.88
CA GLU A 46 3.24 17.70 6.93
C GLU A 46 3.62 17.35 5.48
N THR A 47 3.33 16.10 5.06
CA THR A 47 3.71 15.57 3.75
C THR A 47 2.47 15.14 2.98
N THR A 48 2.42 15.50 1.69
CA THR A 48 1.42 14.98 0.75
C THR A 48 2.13 14.45 -0.49
N LEU A 49 1.80 13.22 -0.87
CA LEU A 49 2.30 12.56 -2.07
C LEU A 49 1.13 12.39 -3.06
N SER A 50 1.38 12.66 -4.33
CA SER A 50 0.34 12.64 -5.37
C SER A 50 0.86 12.01 -6.66
N THR A 51 -0.07 11.70 -7.56
CA THR A 51 0.29 11.20 -8.90
C THR A 51 0.87 12.29 -9.80
N ASP A 52 0.63 13.58 -9.49
CA ASP A 52 1.16 14.73 -10.23
C ASP A 52 1.45 15.90 -9.26
N PRO A 53 2.73 16.31 -9.08
CA PRO A 53 3.92 15.60 -9.59
C PRO A 53 4.12 14.24 -8.94
N ALA A 54 4.53 13.26 -9.73
CA ALA A 54 4.82 11.92 -9.22
C ALA A 54 6.04 11.93 -8.29
N PRO A 55 6.01 11.20 -7.16
CA PRO A 55 7.15 11.11 -6.26
C PRO A 55 8.36 10.44 -6.94
N GLN A 56 9.54 10.93 -6.65
CA GLN A 56 10.77 10.26 -7.04
C GLN A 56 11.17 9.25 -5.96
N LEU A 57 11.31 7.98 -6.36
CA LEU A 57 11.76 6.94 -5.45
C LEU A 57 13.21 7.20 -5.04
N PRO A 58 13.52 7.17 -3.74
CA PRO A 58 14.90 7.16 -3.31
C PRO A 58 15.60 5.86 -3.79
N PRO A 59 16.93 5.87 -3.94
CA PRO A 59 17.65 4.66 -4.29
C PRO A 59 17.42 3.56 -3.24
N PRO A 60 17.56 2.27 -3.60
CA PRO A 60 17.51 1.18 -2.63
C PRO A 60 18.53 1.41 -1.51
N HIS A 61 18.12 1.20 -0.26
CA HIS A 61 19.02 1.40 0.89
C HIS A 61 20.11 0.33 1.00
N GLY A 62 20.00 -0.76 0.22
CA GLY A 62 20.87 -1.93 0.33
C GLY A 62 20.60 -2.75 1.60
N GLY A 63 21.11 -3.95 1.64
CA GLY A 63 20.93 -4.85 2.78
C GLY A 63 19.62 -5.64 2.74
N ARG A 64 19.14 -6.01 3.92
CA ARG A 64 17.91 -6.81 4.09
C ARG A 64 16.68 -6.00 3.64
N PRO A 65 15.74 -6.58 2.85
CA PRO A 65 14.51 -5.90 2.53
C PRO A 65 13.72 -5.54 3.79
N LYS A 66 13.05 -4.40 3.77
CA LYS A 66 12.17 -3.94 4.86
C LYS A 66 10.73 -4.01 4.40
N MET A 67 9.89 -4.62 5.23
CA MET A 67 8.48 -4.81 4.95
C MET A 67 7.61 -4.17 6.01
N VAL A 68 6.72 -3.28 5.62
CA VAL A 68 5.74 -2.71 6.54
C VAL A 68 4.57 -3.67 6.76
N VAL A 69 4.17 -3.80 8.01
CA VAL A 69 3.06 -4.66 8.45
C VAL A 69 2.14 -3.92 9.41
N SER A 70 0.90 -4.40 9.53
CA SER A 70 -0.03 -3.87 10.53
C SER A 70 0.53 -4.10 11.95
N ARG A 71 0.58 -3.04 12.76
CA ARG A 71 1.03 -3.10 14.15
C ARG A 71 0.13 -3.93 15.07
N SER A 72 -1.15 -4.04 14.74
CA SER A 72 -2.11 -4.79 15.55
C SER A 72 -2.16 -6.27 15.18
N ARG A 73 -2.01 -6.59 13.89
CA ARG A 73 -2.05 -7.94 13.37
C ARG A 73 -1.35 -7.98 12.00
N ALA A 74 -0.21 -8.63 11.93
CA ALA A 74 0.44 -8.88 10.63
C ALA A 74 -0.42 -9.87 9.81
N PRO A 75 -0.82 -9.52 8.58
CA PRO A 75 -1.62 -10.40 7.73
C PRO A 75 -0.78 -11.59 7.23
N ALA A 76 -1.46 -12.70 6.87
CA ALA A 76 -0.79 -13.90 6.39
C ALA A 76 0.08 -13.63 5.15
N ALA A 77 -0.41 -12.83 4.19
CA ALA A 77 0.37 -12.43 3.01
C ALA A 77 1.70 -11.76 3.39
N ALA A 78 1.70 -10.88 4.40
CA ALA A 78 2.91 -10.24 4.86
C ALA A 78 3.94 -11.25 5.40
N MET A 79 3.49 -12.22 6.19
CA MET A 79 4.38 -13.24 6.77
C MET A 79 4.99 -14.14 5.70
N ILE A 80 4.20 -14.53 4.69
CA ILE A 80 4.64 -15.34 3.55
C ILE A 80 5.75 -14.63 2.75
N VAL A 81 5.51 -13.36 2.40
CA VAL A 81 6.49 -12.55 1.65
C VAL A 81 7.74 -12.27 2.48
N ALA A 82 7.57 -11.95 3.77
CA ALA A 82 8.70 -11.71 4.66
C ALA A 82 9.62 -12.92 4.81
N GLU A 83 9.03 -14.12 4.91
CA GLU A 83 9.80 -15.37 4.97
C GLU A 83 10.52 -15.63 3.65
N ALA A 84 9.83 -15.51 2.52
CA ALA A 84 10.41 -15.77 1.19
C ALA A 84 11.58 -14.84 0.88
N LEU A 85 11.45 -13.55 1.20
CA LEU A 85 12.47 -12.52 0.90
C LEU A 85 13.45 -12.29 2.05
N GLY A 86 13.29 -12.97 3.17
CA GLY A 86 14.09 -12.71 4.37
C GLY A 86 13.94 -11.29 4.91
N ALA A 87 12.76 -10.67 4.74
CA ALA A 87 12.56 -9.27 5.06
C ALA A 87 12.49 -8.98 6.55
N GLU A 88 12.94 -7.79 6.95
CA GLU A 88 12.74 -7.21 8.28
C GLU A 88 11.35 -6.57 8.35
N LEU A 89 10.62 -6.81 9.45
CA LEU A 89 9.28 -6.28 9.65
C LEU A 89 9.30 -4.93 10.37
N LEU A 90 8.58 -3.95 9.83
CA LEU A 90 8.33 -2.64 10.42
C LEU A 90 6.84 -2.47 10.70
N ALA A 91 6.46 -2.32 11.97
CA ALA A 91 5.06 -2.20 12.37
C ALA A 91 4.57 -0.75 12.24
N LEU A 92 3.54 -0.52 11.41
CA LEU A 92 2.84 0.75 11.26
C LEU A 92 1.32 0.55 11.30
N GLY A 93 0.58 1.61 11.67
CA GLY A 93 -0.86 1.73 11.45
C GLY A 93 -1.18 2.15 10.02
N SER A 94 -2.43 2.49 9.75
CA SER A 94 -2.90 3.05 8.46
C SER A 94 -2.43 2.30 7.20
N ALA A 95 -3.30 2.06 6.26
CA ALA A 95 -2.95 1.48 4.96
C ALA A 95 -2.13 2.46 4.12
N GLY A 96 -2.57 3.73 4.11
CA GLY A 96 -1.87 4.80 3.40
C GLY A 96 -0.48 5.07 3.96
N ALA A 97 -0.34 5.14 5.29
CA ALA A 97 0.98 5.34 5.91
C ALA A 97 1.95 4.20 5.55
N LYS A 98 1.49 2.94 5.53
CA LYS A 98 2.31 1.80 5.09
C LYS A 98 2.71 1.89 3.61
N ALA A 99 1.77 2.20 2.74
CA ALA A 99 2.06 2.36 1.31
C ALA A 99 3.03 3.52 1.06
N MET A 100 2.80 4.66 1.71
CA MET A 100 3.69 5.83 1.56
C MET A 100 5.07 5.61 2.19
N ALA A 101 5.19 4.77 3.20
CA ALA A 101 6.51 4.36 3.71
C ALA A 101 7.36 3.65 2.64
N VAL A 102 6.72 2.89 1.73
CA VAL A 102 7.42 2.30 0.57
C VAL A 102 7.81 3.37 -0.45
N VAL A 103 6.90 4.30 -0.77
CA VAL A 103 7.18 5.42 -1.70
C VAL A 103 8.30 6.30 -1.18
N LEU A 104 8.33 6.59 0.13
CA LEU A 104 9.37 7.40 0.78
C LEU A 104 10.70 6.65 1.00
N GLY A 105 10.76 5.34 0.70
CA GLY A 105 11.96 4.51 0.87
C GLY A 105 12.27 4.11 2.30
N HIS A 106 11.33 4.27 3.22
CA HIS A 106 11.46 3.78 4.60
C HIS A 106 11.29 2.25 4.68
N ALA A 107 10.58 1.69 3.69
CA ALA A 107 10.42 0.26 3.47
C ALA A 107 10.47 -0.06 1.98
N ASP A 108 10.50 -1.35 1.65
CA ASP A 108 10.60 -1.84 0.28
C ASP A 108 9.30 -2.53 -0.16
N ILE A 109 8.52 -3.05 0.80
CA ILE A 109 7.37 -3.92 0.54
C ILE A 109 6.24 -3.60 1.52
N TYR A 110 5.01 -3.61 1.00
CA TYR A 110 3.76 -3.66 1.75
C TYR A 110 2.86 -4.72 1.13
N ALA A 111 2.57 -5.80 1.86
CA ALA A 111 1.58 -6.79 1.47
C ALA A 111 0.50 -6.89 2.54
N HIS A 112 -0.75 -6.97 2.10
CA HIS A 112 -1.92 -7.10 2.96
C HIS A 112 -2.84 -8.21 2.46
N SER A 113 -3.46 -8.94 3.38
CA SER A 113 -4.54 -9.88 3.13
C SER A 113 -5.53 -9.87 4.29
N GLY A 114 -6.72 -10.39 4.07
CA GLY A 114 -7.79 -10.41 5.07
C GLY A 114 -8.78 -9.25 4.95
N GLY A 115 -8.73 -8.55 3.83
CA GLY A 115 -9.70 -7.54 3.43
C GLY A 115 -9.28 -6.10 3.74
N GLN A 116 -9.59 -5.25 2.78
CA GLN A 116 -9.56 -3.79 2.84
C GLN A 116 -10.79 -3.29 2.09
N TYR A 117 -11.05 -2.00 2.18
CA TYR A 117 -12.00 -1.34 1.31
C TYR A 117 -11.27 -0.55 0.21
N GLU A 118 -11.97 -0.22 -0.86
CA GLU A 118 -11.39 0.55 -1.99
C GLU A 118 -10.73 1.85 -1.54
N TRP A 119 -11.30 2.55 -0.56
CA TRP A 119 -10.76 3.79 -0.02
C TRP A 119 -9.47 3.61 0.80
N ASP A 120 -9.20 2.40 1.32
CA ASP A 120 -7.95 2.10 2.03
C ASP A 120 -6.74 2.05 1.08
N ASN A 121 -6.95 1.70 -0.20
CA ASN A 121 -5.82 1.44 -1.09
C ASN A 121 -5.85 2.09 -2.48
N CYS A 122 -6.96 2.65 -2.95
CA CYS A 122 -7.03 3.24 -4.29
C CYS A 122 -6.03 4.40 -4.48
N ALA A 123 -6.07 5.40 -3.61
CA ALA A 123 -5.10 6.51 -3.69
C ALA A 123 -3.66 6.06 -3.40
N PRO A 124 -3.39 5.24 -2.34
CA PRO A 124 -2.07 4.68 -2.12
C PRO A 124 -1.49 3.90 -3.31
N ALA A 125 -2.29 3.07 -3.97
CA ALA A 125 -1.86 2.33 -5.15
C ALA A 125 -1.59 3.24 -6.35
N ALA A 126 -2.45 4.24 -6.59
CA ALA A 126 -2.24 5.22 -7.66
C ALA A 126 -0.91 5.97 -7.48
N VAL A 127 -0.62 6.46 -6.27
CA VAL A 127 0.63 7.18 -5.97
C VAL A 127 1.85 6.25 -6.08
N ALA A 128 1.74 5.00 -5.60
CA ALA A 128 2.82 4.02 -5.70
C ALA A 128 3.15 3.69 -7.17
N LEU A 129 2.14 3.48 -8.01
CA LEU A 129 2.33 3.23 -9.45
C LEU A 129 2.94 4.44 -10.15
N ALA A 130 2.48 5.65 -9.86
CA ALA A 130 3.04 6.89 -10.40
C ALA A 130 4.51 7.09 -10.02
N ALA A 131 4.90 6.65 -8.82
CA ALA A 131 6.29 6.67 -8.36
C ALA A 131 7.17 5.58 -9.02
N GLY A 132 6.60 4.64 -9.80
CA GLY A 132 7.34 3.55 -10.44
C GLY A 132 7.45 2.27 -9.61
N LEU A 133 6.73 2.15 -8.50
CA LEU A 133 6.59 0.91 -7.75
C LEU A 133 5.65 -0.07 -8.49
N HIS A 134 5.71 -1.33 -8.08
CA HIS A 134 4.69 -2.31 -8.43
C HIS A 134 3.51 -2.20 -7.45
N ALA A 135 2.28 -2.25 -7.97
CA ALA A 135 1.06 -2.41 -7.19
C ALA A 135 0.11 -3.38 -7.91
N SER A 136 -0.38 -4.39 -7.19
CA SER A 136 -1.27 -5.44 -7.71
C SER A 136 -2.07 -6.10 -6.59
N ARG A 137 -2.94 -7.02 -6.99
CA ARG A 137 -3.46 -8.06 -6.11
C ARG A 137 -2.32 -8.99 -5.68
N CYS A 138 -2.53 -9.78 -4.63
CA CYS A 138 -1.55 -10.77 -4.17
C CYS A 138 -1.23 -11.85 -5.21
N ASP A 139 -2.17 -12.15 -6.08
CA ASP A 139 -1.95 -13.07 -7.21
C ASP A 139 -1.26 -12.43 -8.42
N GLY A 140 -0.94 -11.14 -8.33
CA GLY A 140 -0.31 -10.36 -9.40
C GLY A 140 -1.28 -9.81 -10.45
N SER A 141 -2.59 -10.02 -10.30
CA SER A 141 -3.58 -9.41 -11.18
C SER A 141 -3.68 -7.89 -10.94
N PRO A 142 -4.16 -7.13 -11.94
CA PRO A 142 -4.33 -5.69 -11.80
C PRO A 142 -5.30 -5.31 -10.69
N LEU A 143 -5.11 -4.12 -10.14
CA LEU A 143 -6.07 -3.48 -9.24
C LEU A 143 -7.17 -2.82 -10.07
N ASP A 144 -8.41 -3.04 -9.69
CA ASP A 144 -9.59 -2.44 -10.28
C ASP A 144 -10.53 -2.00 -9.16
N TYR A 145 -11.31 -0.93 -9.40
CA TYR A 145 -12.07 -0.21 -8.39
C TYR A 145 -13.46 0.17 -8.89
N ASN A 146 -14.26 0.74 -8.01
CA ASN A 146 -15.64 1.17 -8.26
C ASN A 146 -16.60 -0.01 -8.43
N TYR A 147 -16.45 -0.99 -7.56
CA TYR A 147 -17.37 -2.10 -7.43
C TYR A 147 -18.61 -1.72 -6.60
N GLU A 148 -19.71 -2.44 -6.81
CA GLU A 148 -20.91 -2.32 -5.97
C GLU A 148 -20.61 -2.70 -4.50
N ASP A 149 -19.83 -3.76 -4.29
CA ASP A 149 -19.21 -4.08 -3.01
C ASP A 149 -17.79 -3.54 -3.00
N PRO A 150 -17.50 -2.48 -2.21
CA PRO A 150 -16.18 -1.86 -2.17
C PRO A 150 -15.12 -2.67 -1.42
N TRP A 151 -15.42 -3.91 -1.02
CA TRP A 151 -14.48 -4.77 -0.32
C TRP A 151 -13.45 -5.37 -1.28
N LEU A 152 -12.18 -5.29 -0.90
CA LEU A 152 -11.05 -5.86 -1.63
C LEU A 152 -10.30 -6.86 -0.74
N PRO A 153 -9.97 -8.08 -1.23
CA PRO A 153 -9.38 -9.12 -0.38
C PRO A 153 -7.93 -8.86 0.02
N ASP A 154 -7.15 -8.18 -0.82
CA ASP A 154 -5.70 -8.08 -0.64
C ASP A 154 -5.05 -6.96 -1.45
N LEU A 155 -3.75 -6.72 -1.20
CA LEU A 155 -2.91 -5.73 -1.87
C LEU A 155 -1.44 -6.13 -1.76
N LEU A 156 -0.67 -5.93 -2.82
CA LEU A 156 0.78 -5.93 -2.82
C LEU A 156 1.30 -4.63 -3.42
N ILE A 157 2.11 -3.88 -2.68
CA ILE A 157 2.92 -2.76 -3.17
C ILE A 157 4.37 -3.07 -2.86
N CYS A 158 5.26 -3.00 -3.85
CA CYS A 158 6.67 -3.22 -3.61
C CYS A 158 7.55 -2.54 -4.66
N ARG A 159 8.84 -2.43 -4.35
CA ARG A 159 9.85 -2.06 -5.35
C ARG A 159 9.91 -3.13 -6.43
N GLN A 160 10.21 -2.72 -7.67
CA GLN A 160 10.16 -3.61 -8.84
C GLN A 160 11.04 -4.85 -8.71
N GLU A 161 12.20 -4.72 -8.05
CA GLU A 161 13.14 -5.82 -7.83
C GLU A 161 12.58 -6.97 -6.97
N PHE A 162 11.54 -6.71 -6.15
CA PHE A 162 10.93 -7.73 -5.29
C PHE A 162 9.63 -8.32 -5.85
N LYS A 163 9.10 -7.76 -6.94
CA LYS A 163 7.81 -8.12 -7.53
C LYS A 163 7.66 -9.62 -7.78
N ASP A 164 8.56 -10.17 -8.57
CA ASP A 164 8.40 -11.55 -9.10
C ASP A 164 8.47 -12.58 -7.98
N GLU A 165 9.37 -12.39 -7.01
CA GLU A 165 9.52 -13.29 -5.87
C GLU A 165 8.35 -13.16 -4.88
N ALA A 166 7.89 -11.94 -4.60
CA ALA A 166 6.73 -11.69 -3.75
C ALA A 166 5.45 -12.32 -4.32
N VAL A 167 5.16 -12.06 -5.61
CA VAL A 167 3.99 -12.64 -6.29
C VAL A 167 4.08 -14.18 -6.34
N ALA A 168 5.26 -14.73 -6.65
CA ALA A 168 5.44 -16.18 -6.68
C ALA A 168 5.25 -16.83 -5.30
N ALA A 169 5.70 -16.18 -4.22
CA ALA A 169 5.48 -16.65 -2.86
C ALA A 169 3.99 -16.65 -2.48
N LEU A 170 3.28 -15.57 -2.82
CA LEU A 170 1.85 -15.42 -2.52
C LEU A 170 1.00 -16.41 -3.32
N ARG A 171 1.27 -16.62 -4.61
CA ARG A 171 0.56 -17.60 -5.44
C ARG A 171 0.70 -19.03 -4.89
N ARG A 172 1.91 -19.44 -4.52
CA ARG A 172 2.12 -20.77 -3.91
C ARG A 172 1.28 -21.00 -2.64
N ALA A 173 1.03 -19.94 -1.89
CA ALA A 173 0.20 -20.04 -0.68
C ALA A 173 -1.31 -20.00 -0.93
N ILE A 174 -1.73 -19.49 -2.09
CA ILE A 174 -3.15 -19.51 -2.51
C ILE A 174 -3.50 -20.87 -3.11
N ASP A 175 -2.56 -21.48 -3.84
CA ASP A 175 -2.78 -22.73 -4.58
C ASP A 175 -2.56 -24.01 -3.72
N GLY A 176 -1.97 -23.90 -2.54
CA GLY A 176 -1.67 -25.01 -1.62
C GLY A 176 -2.65 -25.13 -0.48
#